data_8d3da6902f334b6698eb3e5a51bcd380
#
_entry.id   8d3da6902f334b6698eb3e5a51bcd380
#
_cell.length_a   1.000
_cell.length_b   1.000
_cell.length_c   1.000
_cell.angle_alpha   90.00
_cell.angle_beta   90.00
_cell.angle_gamma   90.00
#
_symmetry.space_group_name_H-M   'P 1'
#
loop_
_entity.id
_entity.type
_entity.pdbx_description
1 polymer ?
#
loop_
_entity_poly.entity_id
_entity_poly.type
_entity_poly.pdbx_seq_one_letter_code
_entity_poly.pdbx_strand_id
1 'polypeptide(L)'
;MKKKRIFGAAVLIVGTGAALAAAAIPAASVTASPEPVPGIIRQAEAYASADPTAEKGMQEAVRRCMAKAGFDYTPPSSEMTMDLNGAIGFKRLTVDAAKASGYASTGPQGAREPAPESADGKLFANPDFTTALTGPADTASKATVGGMGTSSGGCRGEAMTQIYGSAENYMLATGIAYNSVLPASLSASGDSGITKAINDWAACMKDSPYASFANPQQAADVGKRAGGQEEFRIAVTDAVCRDKTGFHAALDKVLDKYLTTRMQELAPQIAKVKEIRRTANANAAALGGTASK
;
A
#
# COMPACT_ATOMS: atom_id res chain seq x y z
N MET A 1 0.51 1.60 67.57
CA MET A 1 -0.18 0.76 68.60
C MET A 1 -1.51 0.24 68.04
N LYS A 2 -1.83 -1.02 68.35
CA LYS A 2 -3.03 -1.85 68.08
C LYS A 2 -3.04 -2.59 66.75
N LYS A 3 -2.49 -3.83 66.82
CA LYS A 3 -2.79 -4.95 65.96
C LYS A 3 -4.22 -5.44 66.14
N LYS A 4 -4.95 -5.71 65.08
CA LYS A 4 -6.11 -6.61 65.14
C LYS A 4 -5.88 -7.78 64.20
N ARG A 5 -5.78 -8.98 64.79
CA ARG A 5 -5.84 -10.28 64.15
C ARG A 5 -7.29 -10.62 63.98
N ILE A 6 -7.68 -11.15 62.84
CA ILE A 6 -8.96 -11.82 62.63
C ILE A 6 -8.66 -13.20 62.05
N PHE A 7 -9.20 -14.18 62.75
CA PHE A 7 -9.09 -15.62 62.51
C PHE A 7 -9.84 -16.07 61.26
N GLY A 8 -9.20 -16.99 60.52
CA GLY A 8 -9.80 -17.65 59.40
C GLY A 8 -10.68 -18.85 59.83
N ALA A 9 -11.75 -19.05 59.09
CA ALA A 9 -12.54 -20.26 59.13
C ALA A 9 -12.21 -21.10 57.86
N ALA A 10 -11.72 -22.31 58.08
CA ALA A 10 -11.49 -23.30 57.05
C ALA A 10 -12.86 -23.98 56.73
N VAL A 11 -13.29 -23.89 55.48
CA VAL A 11 -14.39 -24.66 54.94
C VAL A 11 -13.84 -25.81 54.14
N LEU A 12 -13.99 -27.04 54.67
CA LEU A 12 -13.73 -28.26 53.94
C LEU A 12 -14.89 -28.53 52.99
N ILE A 13 -14.62 -28.43 51.67
CA ILE A 13 -15.54 -28.87 50.63
C ILE A 13 -15.04 -30.24 50.15
N VAL A 14 -15.82 -31.27 50.47
CA VAL A 14 -15.68 -32.62 49.91
C VAL A 14 -16.18 -32.54 48.47
N GLY A 15 -15.29 -32.56 47.51
CA GLY A 15 -15.63 -32.58 46.08
C GLY A 15 -15.72 -34.03 45.59
N THR A 16 -16.93 -34.42 45.20
CA THR A 16 -17.20 -35.64 44.44
C THR A 16 -16.51 -35.55 43.06
N GLY A 17 -15.66 -36.51 42.78
CA GLY A 17 -14.95 -36.64 41.51
C GLY A 17 -15.91 -36.91 40.34
N ALA A 18 -16.07 -35.92 39.48
CA ALA A 18 -16.58 -36.10 38.12
C ALA A 18 -15.40 -36.32 37.18
N ALA A 19 -15.27 -37.52 36.64
CA ALA A 19 -14.31 -37.84 35.59
C ALA A 19 -14.68 -37.02 34.33
N LEU A 20 -13.96 -35.95 34.09
CA LEU A 20 -14.01 -35.24 32.81
C LEU A 20 -13.32 -36.11 31.76
N ALA A 21 -14.11 -36.76 30.92
CA ALA A 21 -13.63 -37.34 29.67
C ALA A 21 -13.00 -36.24 28.84
N ALA A 22 -11.67 -36.25 28.71
CA ALA A 22 -10.97 -35.39 27.78
C ALA A 22 -11.39 -35.77 26.36
N ALA A 23 -12.36 -35.04 25.80
CA ALA A 23 -12.65 -35.11 24.38
C ALA A 23 -11.37 -34.68 23.64
N ALA A 24 -10.71 -35.62 22.97
CA ALA A 24 -9.62 -35.37 22.08
C ALA A 24 -10.13 -34.40 20.99
N ILE A 25 -9.70 -33.15 21.04
CA ILE A 25 -9.91 -32.18 19.96
C ILE A 25 -9.20 -32.80 18.75
N PRO A 26 -9.92 -33.11 17.64
CA PRO A 26 -9.27 -33.61 16.46
C PRO A 26 -8.25 -32.55 16.05
N ALA A 27 -6.97 -32.97 15.87
CA ALA A 27 -5.93 -32.13 15.34
C ALA A 27 -6.47 -31.51 14.04
N ALA A 28 -6.62 -30.17 14.04
CA ALA A 28 -7.03 -29.45 12.86
C ALA A 28 -6.08 -29.88 11.73
N SER A 29 -6.64 -30.47 10.69
CA SER A 29 -5.89 -30.83 9.49
C SER A 29 -5.16 -29.57 9.06
N VAL A 30 -3.82 -29.61 9.07
CA VAL A 30 -3.00 -28.55 8.50
C VAL A 30 -3.37 -28.53 7.02
N THR A 31 -4.28 -27.65 6.64
CA THR A 31 -4.60 -27.44 5.24
C THR A 31 -3.32 -26.94 4.59
N ALA A 32 -2.78 -27.72 3.67
CA ALA A 32 -1.62 -27.33 2.88
C ALA A 32 -1.85 -25.92 2.34
N SER A 33 -0.85 -25.05 2.46
CA SER A 33 -0.91 -23.71 1.87
C SER A 33 -1.25 -23.87 0.39
N PRO A 34 -2.22 -23.09 -0.13
CA PRO A 34 -2.58 -23.19 -1.54
C PRO A 34 -1.36 -22.92 -2.43
N GLU A 35 -1.28 -23.64 -3.55
CA GLU A 35 -0.21 -23.40 -4.51
C GLU A 35 -0.28 -21.98 -5.09
N PRO A 36 0.87 -21.32 -5.34
CA PRO A 36 0.90 -20.01 -5.95
C PRO A 36 0.20 -19.98 -7.31
N VAL A 37 -0.65 -19.00 -7.53
CA VAL A 37 -1.34 -18.79 -8.81
C VAL A 37 -0.49 -17.92 -9.72
N PRO A 38 -0.11 -18.38 -10.93
CA PRO A 38 0.69 -17.57 -11.84
C PRO A 38 0.08 -16.18 -12.07
N GLY A 39 0.89 -15.14 -11.90
CA GLY A 39 0.45 -13.75 -12.05
C GLY A 39 -0.35 -13.18 -10.87
N ILE A 40 -0.38 -13.84 -9.71
CA ILE A 40 -1.08 -13.36 -8.51
C ILE A 40 -0.55 -12.00 -8.04
N ILE A 41 0.76 -11.74 -8.16
CA ILE A 41 1.36 -10.44 -7.84
C ILE A 41 0.70 -9.34 -8.67
N ARG A 42 0.62 -9.51 -10.00
CA ARG A 42 -0.04 -8.53 -10.88
C ARG A 42 -1.52 -8.34 -10.56
N GLN A 43 -2.22 -9.41 -10.18
CA GLN A 43 -3.62 -9.33 -9.76
C GLN A 43 -3.75 -8.53 -8.47
N ALA A 44 -2.87 -8.75 -7.49
CA ALA A 44 -2.85 -8.04 -6.22
C ALA A 44 -2.48 -6.56 -6.42
N GLU A 45 -1.47 -6.27 -7.24
CA GLU A 45 -1.07 -4.90 -7.58
C GLU A 45 -2.18 -4.16 -8.33
N ALA A 46 -2.83 -4.78 -9.31
CA ALA A 46 -3.95 -4.20 -10.03
C ALA A 46 -5.17 -3.94 -9.11
N TYR A 47 -5.44 -4.85 -8.17
CA TYR A 47 -6.49 -4.66 -7.18
C TYR A 47 -6.15 -3.53 -6.20
N ALA A 48 -4.93 -3.43 -5.75
CA ALA A 48 -4.47 -2.44 -4.78
C ALA A 48 -4.20 -1.05 -5.37
N SER A 49 -3.93 -0.96 -6.68
CA SER A 49 -3.69 0.30 -7.37
C SER A 49 -4.99 1.04 -7.66
N ALA A 50 -4.93 2.37 -7.69
CA ALA A 50 -6.04 3.20 -8.15
C ALA A 50 -6.26 2.99 -9.66
N ASP A 51 -7.52 3.13 -10.10
CA ASP A 51 -7.85 3.07 -11.53
C ASP A 51 -7.54 4.41 -12.20
N PRO A 52 -6.66 4.46 -13.22
CA PRO A 52 -6.22 5.71 -13.81
C PRO A 52 -7.36 6.54 -14.46
N THR A 53 -8.39 5.88 -15.00
CA THR A 53 -9.53 6.56 -15.62
C THR A 53 -10.39 7.23 -14.56
N ALA A 54 -10.71 6.51 -13.49
CA ALA A 54 -11.47 7.05 -12.37
C ALA A 54 -10.71 8.20 -11.68
N GLU A 55 -9.38 8.07 -11.52
CA GLU A 55 -8.54 9.12 -10.92
C GLU A 55 -8.53 10.41 -11.76
N LYS A 56 -8.41 10.30 -13.10
CA LYS A 56 -8.55 11.47 -13.99
C LYS A 56 -9.93 12.11 -13.86
N GLY A 57 -10.98 11.29 -13.76
CA GLY A 57 -12.34 11.79 -13.50
C GLY A 57 -12.44 12.53 -12.18
N MET A 58 -11.85 12.00 -11.11
CA MET A 58 -11.77 12.65 -9.80
C MET A 58 -11.08 14.02 -9.88
N GLN A 59 -9.90 14.08 -10.50
CA GLN A 59 -9.15 15.33 -10.67
C GLN A 59 -9.97 16.38 -11.42
N GLU A 60 -10.60 16.00 -12.51
CA GLU A 60 -11.44 16.91 -13.31
C GLU A 60 -12.69 17.38 -12.55
N ALA A 61 -13.33 16.48 -11.78
CA ALA A 61 -14.47 16.85 -10.96
C ALA A 61 -14.07 17.86 -9.87
N VAL A 62 -12.97 17.62 -9.17
CA VAL A 62 -12.43 18.56 -8.18
C VAL A 62 -12.06 19.89 -8.82
N ARG A 63 -11.33 19.88 -9.95
CA ARG A 63 -10.94 21.10 -10.67
C ARG A 63 -12.17 21.95 -11.04
N ARG A 64 -13.23 21.34 -11.58
CA ARG A 64 -14.47 22.06 -11.96
C ARG A 64 -15.18 22.64 -10.74
N CYS A 65 -15.26 21.91 -9.65
CA CYS A 65 -15.86 22.38 -8.41
C CYS A 65 -15.08 23.57 -7.84
N MET A 66 -13.76 23.44 -7.74
CA MET A 66 -12.88 24.51 -7.21
C MET A 66 -12.95 25.78 -8.07
N ALA A 67 -13.02 25.65 -9.40
CA ALA A 67 -13.22 26.79 -10.29
C ALA A 67 -14.54 27.53 -10.03
N LYS A 68 -15.64 26.81 -9.73
CA LYS A 68 -16.91 27.41 -9.31
C LYS A 68 -16.81 28.12 -7.97
N ALA A 69 -15.97 27.63 -7.06
CA ALA A 69 -15.67 28.27 -5.79
C ALA A 69 -14.68 29.46 -5.90
N GLY A 70 -14.22 29.80 -7.11
CA GLY A 70 -13.32 30.91 -7.37
C GLY A 70 -11.84 30.59 -7.28
N PHE A 71 -11.46 29.31 -7.20
CA PHE A 71 -10.06 28.87 -7.12
C PHE A 71 -9.59 28.21 -8.41
N ASP A 72 -8.50 28.70 -8.98
CA ASP A 72 -7.77 28.00 -10.05
C ASP A 72 -6.87 26.93 -9.42
N TYR A 73 -7.40 25.70 -9.37
CA TYR A 73 -6.72 24.57 -8.75
C TYR A 73 -6.85 23.31 -9.59
N THR A 74 -5.72 22.74 -9.92
CA THR A 74 -5.64 21.41 -10.55
C THR A 74 -5.04 20.44 -9.54
N PRO A 75 -5.81 19.45 -9.06
CA PRO A 75 -5.26 18.46 -8.14
C PRO A 75 -4.05 17.75 -8.75
N PRO A 76 -3.00 17.47 -7.96
CA PRO A 76 -1.90 16.65 -8.43
C PRO A 76 -2.41 15.25 -8.81
N SER A 77 -1.74 14.63 -9.77
CA SER A 77 -2.00 13.22 -10.11
C SER A 77 -1.65 12.35 -8.90
N SER A 78 -2.65 11.70 -8.34
CA SER A 78 -2.45 10.68 -7.32
C SER A 78 -2.36 9.32 -7.99
N GLU A 79 -1.23 9.04 -8.65
CA GLU A 79 -0.96 7.70 -9.15
C GLU A 79 -0.64 6.78 -7.97
N MET A 80 -1.68 6.35 -7.27
CA MET A 80 -1.55 5.33 -6.23
C MET A 80 -1.37 3.98 -6.93
N THR A 81 -0.12 3.66 -7.29
CA THR A 81 0.26 2.36 -7.84
C THR A 81 0.88 1.51 -6.74
N MET A 82 0.40 0.28 -6.60
CA MET A 82 1.02 -0.69 -5.71
C MET A 82 2.25 -1.30 -6.40
N ASP A 83 3.36 -1.30 -5.70
CA ASP A 83 4.56 -2.06 -6.03
C ASP A 83 4.89 -2.94 -4.82
N LEU A 84 4.51 -4.21 -4.90
CA LEU A 84 4.65 -5.15 -3.78
C LEU A 84 6.12 -5.50 -3.49
N ASN A 85 6.98 -5.53 -4.50
CA ASN A 85 8.42 -5.68 -4.31
C ASN A 85 9.01 -4.43 -3.66
N GLY A 86 8.58 -3.25 -4.07
CA GLY A 86 8.96 -1.99 -3.45
C GLY A 86 8.50 -1.87 -2.00
N ALA A 87 7.32 -2.36 -1.67
CA ALA A 87 6.77 -2.34 -0.32
C ALA A 87 7.62 -3.12 0.70
N ILE A 88 8.32 -4.17 0.25
CA ILE A 88 9.27 -4.94 1.06
C ILE A 88 10.74 -4.46 0.91
N GLY A 89 10.94 -3.29 0.29
CA GLY A 89 12.26 -2.66 0.16
C GLY A 89 13.08 -3.08 -1.07
N PHE A 90 12.51 -3.89 -1.98
CA PHE A 90 13.27 -4.45 -3.11
C PHE A 90 12.63 -4.13 -4.47
N LYS A 91 12.39 -2.85 -4.73
CA LYS A 91 11.85 -2.40 -6.01
C LYS A 91 12.63 -3.02 -7.18
N ARG A 92 11.92 -3.40 -8.25
CA ARG A 92 12.56 -4.02 -9.42
C ARG A 92 13.56 -3.07 -10.05
N LEU A 93 14.73 -3.61 -10.35
CA LEU A 93 15.80 -2.92 -11.04
C LEU A 93 16.37 -3.85 -12.12
N THR A 94 16.12 -3.55 -13.38
CA THR A 94 16.72 -4.25 -14.50
C THR A 94 18.06 -3.60 -14.89
N VAL A 95 18.92 -4.34 -15.58
CA VAL A 95 20.22 -3.80 -16.06
C VAL A 95 20.00 -2.62 -16.99
N ASP A 96 19.00 -2.66 -17.86
CA ASP A 96 18.71 -1.58 -18.80
C ASP A 96 18.16 -0.34 -18.09
N ALA A 97 17.28 -0.51 -17.11
CA ALA A 97 16.78 0.60 -16.29
C ALA A 97 17.92 1.24 -15.49
N ALA A 98 18.81 0.44 -14.90
CA ALA A 98 19.96 0.93 -14.17
C ALA A 98 20.93 1.73 -15.06
N LYS A 99 21.18 1.27 -16.29
CA LYS A 99 21.98 2.00 -17.28
C LYS A 99 21.35 3.32 -17.71
N ALA A 100 20.02 3.34 -17.87
CA ALA A 100 19.31 4.51 -18.37
C ALA A 100 19.10 5.59 -17.31
N SER A 101 18.86 5.21 -16.06
CA SER A 101 18.40 6.15 -15.02
C SER A 101 18.93 5.88 -13.61
N GLY A 102 19.92 5.03 -13.44
CA GLY A 102 20.44 4.65 -12.12
C GLY A 102 19.33 4.11 -11.22
N TYR A 103 19.25 4.61 -10.00
CA TYR A 103 18.16 4.32 -9.06
C TYR A 103 16.97 5.28 -9.18
N ALA A 104 16.95 6.23 -10.11
CA ALA A 104 15.83 7.16 -10.26
C ALA A 104 14.51 6.43 -10.56
N SER A 105 14.56 5.31 -11.32
CA SER A 105 13.42 4.43 -11.56
C SER A 105 12.88 3.77 -10.27
N THR A 106 13.66 3.79 -9.18
CA THR A 106 13.29 3.25 -7.87
C THR A 106 12.95 4.33 -6.83
N GLY A 107 12.77 5.59 -7.27
CA GLY A 107 12.48 6.73 -6.39
C GLY A 107 11.20 6.55 -5.56
N PRO A 108 11.07 7.26 -4.43
CA PRO A 108 9.84 7.28 -3.68
C PRO A 108 8.73 7.89 -4.55
N GLN A 109 7.67 7.13 -4.77
CA GLN A 109 6.42 7.64 -5.31
C GLN A 109 5.55 8.06 -4.13
N GLY A 110 5.61 9.30 -3.75
CA GLY A 110 4.75 9.89 -2.74
C GLY A 110 4.51 11.35 -3.10
N ALA A 111 3.27 11.80 -2.99
CA ALA A 111 2.98 13.22 -3.06
C ALA A 111 3.79 13.91 -1.96
N ARG A 112 4.78 14.71 -2.35
CA ARG A 112 5.48 15.61 -1.42
C ARG A 112 4.50 16.68 -1.02
N GLU A 113 4.37 16.95 0.28
CA GLU A 113 3.69 18.17 0.72
C GLU A 113 4.32 19.37 0.00
N PRO A 114 3.48 20.26 -0.59
CA PRO A 114 3.98 21.44 -1.26
C PRO A 114 4.84 22.28 -0.28
N ALA A 115 5.98 22.77 -0.74
CA ALA A 115 6.76 23.67 0.08
C ALA A 115 5.92 24.91 0.44
N PRO A 116 5.95 25.42 1.69
CA PRO A 116 5.13 26.54 2.12
C PRO A 116 5.25 27.78 1.23
N GLU A 117 6.42 27.99 0.66
CA GLU A 117 6.74 29.11 -0.25
C GLU A 117 6.20 28.91 -1.69
N SER A 118 5.78 27.68 -2.06
CA SER A 118 5.24 27.40 -3.38
C SER A 118 3.85 28.01 -3.56
N ALA A 119 3.41 28.14 -4.83
CA ALA A 119 2.05 28.59 -5.13
C ALA A 119 0.99 27.69 -4.47
N ASP A 120 1.21 26.38 -4.52
CA ASP A 120 0.33 25.40 -3.87
C ASP A 120 0.36 25.52 -2.33
N GLY A 121 1.55 25.71 -1.73
CA GLY A 121 1.66 25.93 -0.28
C GLY A 121 0.88 27.16 0.18
N LYS A 122 0.89 28.25 -0.59
CA LYS A 122 0.09 29.46 -0.30
C LYS A 122 -1.40 29.21 -0.45
N LEU A 123 -1.82 28.42 -1.43
CA LEU A 123 -3.22 28.01 -1.59
C LEU A 123 -3.69 27.20 -0.38
N PHE A 124 -2.93 26.19 0.04
CA PHE A 124 -3.27 25.36 1.20
C PHE A 124 -3.24 26.13 2.54
N ALA A 125 -2.52 27.23 2.62
CA ALA A 125 -2.56 28.13 3.78
C ALA A 125 -3.82 29.02 3.84
N ASN A 126 -4.60 29.10 2.73
CA ASN A 126 -5.85 29.86 2.67
C ASN A 126 -7.01 29.02 3.26
N PRO A 127 -7.66 29.46 4.36
CA PRO A 127 -8.76 28.72 4.99
C PRO A 127 -10.00 28.59 4.10
N ASP A 128 -10.27 29.57 3.23
CA ASP A 128 -11.40 29.51 2.30
C ASP A 128 -11.15 28.45 1.23
N PHE A 129 -9.91 28.33 0.75
CA PHE A 129 -9.51 27.27 -0.18
C PHE A 129 -9.65 25.89 0.45
N THR A 130 -9.14 25.70 1.67
CA THR A 130 -9.22 24.39 2.34
C THR A 130 -10.67 24.04 2.66
N THR A 131 -11.50 24.99 3.05
CA THR A 131 -12.94 24.80 3.26
C THR A 131 -13.65 24.43 1.96
N ALA A 132 -13.37 25.11 0.85
CA ALA A 132 -13.92 24.76 -0.45
C ALA A 132 -13.49 23.35 -0.88
N LEU A 133 -12.23 22.98 -0.65
CA LEU A 133 -11.69 21.69 -1.08
C LEU A 133 -12.22 20.52 -0.24
N THR A 134 -12.26 20.62 1.09
CA THR A 134 -12.53 19.50 2.01
C THR A 134 -13.79 19.67 2.86
N GLY A 135 -14.47 20.80 2.77
CA GLY A 135 -15.58 21.19 3.65
C GLY A 135 -15.09 21.81 4.97
N PRO A 136 -16.01 22.40 5.75
CA PRO A 136 -15.70 22.93 7.06
C PRO A 136 -15.14 21.86 8.00
N ALA A 137 -14.13 22.20 8.79
CA ALA A 137 -13.42 21.24 9.66
C ALA A 137 -14.31 20.63 10.74
N ASP A 138 -15.29 21.36 11.23
CA ASP A 138 -16.25 20.96 12.26
C ASP A 138 -17.43 20.14 11.72
N THR A 139 -17.82 20.38 10.47
CA THR A 139 -18.96 19.72 9.81
C THR A 139 -18.53 18.70 8.77
N ALA A 140 -17.23 18.55 8.52
CA ALA A 140 -16.71 17.57 7.58
C ALA A 140 -17.21 16.17 7.99
N SER A 141 -18.24 15.69 7.32
CA SER A 141 -18.72 14.31 7.48
C SER A 141 -17.57 13.39 7.15
N LYS A 142 -17.11 12.62 8.13
CA LYS A 142 -16.03 11.65 7.96
C LYS A 142 -16.66 10.30 7.60
N ALA A 143 -16.60 9.94 6.34
CA ALA A 143 -16.85 8.57 5.97
C ALA A 143 -15.75 7.69 6.56
N THR A 144 -16.15 6.64 7.28
CA THR A 144 -15.21 5.68 7.88
C THR A 144 -15.49 4.30 7.32
N VAL A 145 -14.51 3.73 6.64
CA VAL A 145 -14.59 2.36 6.11
C VAL A 145 -13.31 1.64 6.52
N GLY A 146 -13.44 0.47 7.13
CA GLY A 146 -12.30 -0.31 7.59
C GLY A 146 -11.39 0.42 8.59
N GLY A 147 -11.93 1.33 9.40
CA GLY A 147 -11.16 2.13 10.37
C GLY A 147 -10.42 3.33 9.77
N MET A 148 -10.45 3.51 8.45
CA MET A 148 -9.88 4.67 7.77
C MET A 148 -10.97 5.70 7.48
N GLY A 149 -10.67 6.98 7.78
CA GLY A 149 -11.57 8.10 7.54
C GLY A 149 -11.14 8.94 6.34
N THR A 150 -12.14 9.51 5.65
CA THR A 150 -11.91 10.57 4.66
C THR A 150 -12.96 11.66 4.85
N SER A 151 -12.59 12.90 4.55
CA SER A 151 -13.59 13.95 4.48
C SER A 151 -14.50 13.71 3.28
N SER A 152 -15.82 13.69 3.52
CA SER A 152 -16.84 13.63 2.48
C SER A 152 -17.40 15.00 2.11
N GLY A 153 -16.85 16.07 2.66
CA GLY A 153 -17.24 17.46 2.40
C GLY A 153 -16.46 18.13 1.29
N GLY A 154 -16.91 19.33 0.91
CA GLY A 154 -16.27 20.16 -0.10
C GLY A 154 -16.19 19.52 -1.48
N CYS A 155 -15.36 20.11 -2.33
CA CYS A 155 -15.19 19.66 -3.71
C CYS A 155 -14.64 18.22 -3.82
N ARG A 156 -13.84 17.76 -2.85
CA ARG A 156 -13.39 16.36 -2.83
C ARG A 156 -14.54 15.40 -2.55
N GLY A 157 -15.41 15.71 -1.59
CA GLY A 157 -16.58 14.89 -1.27
C GLY A 157 -17.58 14.83 -2.43
N GLU A 158 -17.84 15.97 -3.07
CA GLU A 158 -18.67 16.02 -4.29
C GLU A 158 -18.10 15.17 -5.41
N ALA A 159 -16.79 15.27 -5.66
CA ALA A 159 -16.11 14.47 -6.67
C ALA A 159 -16.15 12.97 -6.37
N MET A 160 -15.92 12.56 -5.09
CA MET A 160 -16.08 11.15 -4.68
C MET A 160 -17.49 10.64 -4.96
N THR A 161 -18.51 11.43 -4.66
CA THR A 161 -19.90 11.09 -4.93
C THR A 161 -20.19 11.03 -6.43
N GLN A 162 -19.71 12.00 -7.20
CA GLN A 162 -19.92 12.06 -8.65
C GLN A 162 -19.24 10.89 -9.38
N ILE A 163 -18.03 10.51 -9.01
CA ILE A 163 -17.26 9.48 -9.70
C ILE A 163 -17.53 8.10 -9.12
N TYR A 164 -17.44 7.90 -7.80
CA TYR A 164 -17.54 6.59 -7.15
C TYR A 164 -18.93 6.30 -6.55
N GLY A 165 -19.86 7.26 -6.62
CA GLY A 165 -21.18 7.16 -6.02
C GLY A 165 -21.22 7.49 -4.53
N SER A 166 -20.12 7.34 -3.81
CA SER A 166 -19.98 7.75 -2.42
C SER A 166 -18.51 7.81 -1.98
N ALA A 167 -18.25 8.47 -0.84
CA ALA A 167 -16.92 8.49 -0.22
C ALA A 167 -16.50 7.10 0.28
N GLU A 168 -17.44 6.27 0.74
CA GLU A 168 -17.18 4.90 1.18
C GLU A 168 -16.71 4.02 0.00
N ASN A 169 -17.35 4.14 -1.15
CA ASN A 169 -16.94 3.44 -2.37
C ASN A 169 -15.55 3.88 -2.83
N TYR A 170 -15.27 5.19 -2.77
CA TYR A 170 -13.93 5.71 -3.06
C TYR A 170 -12.89 5.08 -2.13
N MET A 171 -13.14 5.11 -0.82
CA MET A 171 -12.23 4.53 0.15
C MET A 171 -12.02 3.03 -0.06
N LEU A 172 -13.10 2.29 -0.38
CA LEU A 172 -13.02 0.85 -0.63
C LEU A 172 -12.20 0.54 -1.89
N ALA A 173 -12.40 1.31 -2.96
CA ALA A 173 -11.73 1.09 -4.25
C ALA A 173 -10.28 1.58 -4.30
N THR A 174 -9.85 2.40 -3.33
CA THR A 174 -8.51 3.00 -3.26
C THR A 174 -7.78 2.59 -1.98
N GLY A 175 -7.90 3.36 -0.90
CA GLY A 175 -7.12 3.19 0.32
C GLY A 175 -7.29 1.83 0.99
N ILE A 176 -8.52 1.29 1.04
CA ILE A 176 -8.76 -0.02 1.67
C ILE A 176 -8.24 -1.15 0.78
N ALA A 177 -8.44 -1.07 -0.55
CA ALA A 177 -7.87 -2.04 -1.47
C ALA A 177 -6.35 -2.09 -1.34
N TYR A 178 -5.69 -0.91 -1.31
CA TYR A 178 -4.26 -0.77 -1.09
C TYR A 178 -3.82 -1.43 0.23
N ASN A 179 -4.42 -1.04 1.35
CA ASN A 179 -4.04 -1.55 2.67
C ASN A 179 -4.43 -3.01 2.90
N SER A 180 -5.32 -3.58 2.11
CA SER A 180 -5.74 -4.97 2.24
C SER A 180 -4.67 -5.97 1.80
N VAL A 181 -3.80 -5.62 0.86
CA VAL A 181 -2.74 -6.49 0.32
C VAL A 181 -1.39 -6.28 1.01
N LEU A 182 -1.14 -5.07 1.51
CA LEU A 182 0.13 -4.70 2.12
C LEU A 182 0.59 -5.63 3.26
N PRO A 183 -0.28 -6.09 4.19
CA PRO A 183 0.14 -7.01 5.25
C PRO A 183 0.71 -8.33 4.74
N ALA A 184 0.23 -8.86 3.61
CA ALA A 184 0.77 -10.09 3.03
C ALA A 184 2.20 -9.88 2.53
N SER A 185 2.50 -8.76 1.86
CA SER A 185 3.87 -8.41 1.46
C SER A 185 4.78 -8.25 2.68
N LEU A 186 4.34 -7.50 3.70
CA LEU A 186 5.13 -7.28 4.90
C LEU A 186 5.41 -8.59 5.65
N SER A 187 4.44 -9.51 5.69
CA SER A 187 4.64 -10.85 6.25
C SER A 187 5.66 -11.66 5.45
N ALA A 188 5.68 -11.51 4.13
CA ALA A 188 6.64 -12.16 3.26
C ALA A 188 8.09 -11.69 3.51
N SER A 189 8.30 -10.46 3.99
CA SER A 189 9.65 -9.91 4.21
C SER A 189 10.49 -10.72 5.21
N GLY A 190 9.87 -11.47 6.12
CA GLY A 190 10.53 -12.36 7.08
C GLY A 190 10.77 -13.79 6.56
N ASP A 191 10.38 -14.11 5.33
CA ASP A 191 10.53 -15.47 4.78
C ASP A 191 12.01 -15.80 4.52
N SER A 192 12.40 -17.04 4.83
CA SER A 192 13.78 -17.53 4.62
C SER A 192 14.20 -17.51 3.15
N GLY A 193 13.26 -17.57 2.21
CA GLY A 193 13.52 -17.44 0.78
C GLY A 193 14.04 -16.06 0.42
N ILE A 194 13.52 -15.00 1.04
CA ILE A 194 14.04 -13.63 0.85
C ILE A 194 15.43 -13.50 1.47
N THR A 195 15.63 -14.01 2.68
CA THR A 195 16.97 -14.05 3.33
C THR A 195 17.98 -14.75 2.45
N LYS A 196 17.61 -15.89 1.87
CA LYS A 196 18.48 -16.61 0.93
C LYS A 196 18.80 -15.78 -0.31
N ALA A 197 17.81 -15.15 -0.91
CA ALA A 197 18.02 -14.32 -2.11
C ALA A 197 18.96 -13.13 -1.82
N ILE A 198 18.85 -12.49 -0.65
CA ILE A 198 19.76 -11.43 -0.20
C ILE A 198 21.18 -11.97 -0.06
N ASN A 199 21.37 -13.15 0.55
CA ASN A 199 22.70 -13.76 0.73
C ASN A 199 23.33 -14.14 -0.61
N ASP A 200 22.57 -14.70 -1.55
CA ASP A 200 23.06 -15.04 -2.89
C ASP A 200 23.46 -13.77 -3.66
N TRP A 201 22.68 -12.71 -3.57
CA TRP A 201 23.00 -11.40 -4.15
C TRP A 201 24.27 -10.82 -3.50
N ALA A 202 24.38 -10.83 -2.17
CA ALA A 202 25.55 -10.32 -1.47
C ALA A 202 26.83 -11.11 -1.83
N ALA A 203 26.72 -12.41 -2.06
CA ALA A 203 27.82 -13.22 -2.56
C ALA A 203 28.29 -12.76 -3.95
N CYS A 204 27.35 -12.44 -4.87
CA CYS A 204 27.71 -11.87 -6.18
C CYS A 204 28.39 -10.48 -6.03
N MET A 205 27.93 -9.65 -5.12
CA MET A 205 28.50 -8.31 -4.90
C MET A 205 29.95 -8.35 -4.35
N LYS A 206 30.36 -9.45 -3.68
CA LYS A 206 31.74 -9.61 -3.16
C LYS A 206 32.81 -9.54 -4.24
N ASP A 207 32.49 -9.91 -5.48
CA ASP A 207 33.39 -9.87 -6.62
C ASP A 207 33.42 -8.46 -7.30
N SER A 208 32.81 -7.47 -6.68
CA SER A 208 32.75 -6.09 -7.17
C SER A 208 33.42 -5.09 -6.23
N PRO A 209 33.66 -3.86 -6.66
CA PRO A 209 34.14 -2.77 -5.79
C PRO A 209 33.18 -2.45 -4.62
N TYR A 210 32.00 -3.01 -4.62
CA TYR A 210 30.91 -2.74 -3.66
C TYR A 210 30.64 -3.93 -2.73
N ALA A 211 31.67 -4.72 -2.42
CA ALA A 211 31.61 -5.94 -1.62
C ALA A 211 31.04 -5.77 -0.20
N SER A 212 31.00 -4.54 0.31
CA SER A 212 30.53 -4.23 1.67
C SER A 212 28.99 -4.10 1.80
N PHE A 213 28.25 -4.11 0.71
CA PHE A 213 26.79 -3.98 0.79
C PHE A 213 26.15 -5.26 1.28
N ALA A 214 25.35 -5.15 2.36
CA ALA A 214 24.69 -6.28 2.98
C ALA A 214 23.39 -6.69 2.24
N ASN A 215 22.74 -5.77 1.53
CA ASN A 215 21.49 -6.01 0.81
C ASN A 215 21.27 -4.96 -0.30
N PRO A 216 20.38 -5.23 -1.27
CA PRO A 216 20.08 -4.32 -2.37
C PRO A 216 19.54 -2.95 -1.93
N GLN A 217 18.83 -2.86 -0.80
CA GLN A 217 18.33 -1.58 -0.30
C GLN A 217 19.49 -0.68 0.11
N GLN A 218 20.49 -1.22 0.81
CA GLN A 218 21.69 -0.47 1.18
C GLN A 218 22.45 0.02 -0.05
N ALA A 219 22.57 -0.80 -1.11
CA ALA A 219 23.18 -0.39 -2.37
C ALA A 219 22.45 0.79 -2.98
N ALA A 220 21.10 0.73 -3.02
CA ALA A 220 20.27 1.81 -3.55
C ALA A 220 20.41 3.10 -2.73
N ASP A 221 20.41 3.01 -1.39
CA ASP A 221 20.53 4.17 -0.52
C ASP A 221 21.91 4.85 -0.63
N VAL A 222 22.97 4.06 -0.75
CA VAL A 222 24.34 4.58 -0.95
C VAL A 222 24.46 5.19 -2.34
N GLY A 223 23.98 4.51 -3.38
CA GLY A 223 24.00 5.01 -4.75
C GLY A 223 23.29 6.34 -4.90
N LYS A 224 22.06 6.46 -4.39
CA LYS A 224 21.28 7.72 -4.43
C LYS A 224 21.98 8.86 -3.69
N ARG A 225 22.64 8.58 -2.58
CA ARG A 225 23.42 9.61 -1.86
C ARG A 225 24.68 10.04 -2.60
N ALA A 226 25.33 9.10 -3.28
CA ALA A 226 26.53 9.40 -4.08
C ALA A 226 26.19 10.26 -5.31
N GLY A 227 25.08 9.95 -5.97
CA GLY A 227 24.61 10.65 -7.17
C GLY A 227 25.53 10.49 -8.37
N GLY A 228 25.16 11.13 -9.49
CA GLY A 228 25.98 11.21 -10.69
C GLY A 228 26.46 9.86 -11.21
N GLN A 229 27.67 9.79 -11.73
CA GLN A 229 28.22 8.57 -12.33
C GLN A 229 28.38 7.42 -11.34
N GLU A 230 28.61 7.71 -10.06
CA GLU A 230 28.79 6.67 -9.05
C GLU A 230 27.47 5.97 -8.73
N GLU A 231 26.36 6.69 -8.68
CA GLU A 231 25.02 6.08 -8.59
C GLU A 231 24.79 5.08 -9.71
N PHE A 232 25.11 5.46 -10.96
CA PHE A 232 24.95 4.57 -12.12
C PHE A 232 25.82 3.31 -12.02
N ARG A 233 27.07 3.44 -11.57
CA ARG A 233 27.96 2.27 -11.40
C ARG A 233 27.43 1.31 -10.36
N ILE A 234 26.99 1.82 -9.20
CA ILE A 234 26.40 1.01 -8.15
C ILE A 234 25.12 0.35 -8.66
N ALA A 235 24.22 1.12 -9.29
CA ALA A 235 22.95 0.60 -9.79
C ALA A 235 23.13 -0.50 -10.85
N VAL A 236 24.05 -0.34 -11.78
CA VAL A 236 24.34 -1.35 -12.81
C VAL A 236 24.92 -2.62 -12.18
N THR A 237 25.85 -2.49 -11.23
CA THR A 237 26.44 -3.64 -10.53
C THR A 237 25.38 -4.40 -9.72
N ASP A 238 24.55 -3.68 -8.98
CA ASP A 238 23.41 -4.22 -8.25
C ASP A 238 22.46 -4.98 -9.18
N ALA A 239 22.03 -4.35 -10.29
CA ALA A 239 21.14 -4.96 -11.26
C ALA A 239 21.70 -6.22 -11.89
N VAL A 240 23.00 -6.23 -12.24
CA VAL A 240 23.68 -7.41 -12.77
C VAL A 240 23.71 -8.55 -11.75
N CYS A 241 23.96 -8.26 -10.46
CA CYS A 241 23.93 -9.27 -9.42
C CYS A 241 22.51 -9.79 -9.14
N ARG A 242 21.49 -8.94 -9.19
CA ARG A 242 20.08 -9.38 -9.10
C ARG A 242 19.70 -10.32 -10.25
N ASP A 243 20.13 -10.01 -11.48
CA ASP A 243 19.87 -10.85 -12.64
C ASP A 243 20.57 -12.20 -12.53
N LYS A 244 21.90 -12.20 -12.27
CA LYS A 244 22.71 -13.41 -12.14
C LYS A 244 22.21 -14.37 -11.07
N THR A 245 21.69 -13.87 -9.96
CA THR A 245 21.23 -14.69 -8.82
C THR A 245 19.75 -15.04 -8.89
N GLY A 246 19.02 -14.55 -9.90
CA GLY A 246 17.57 -14.73 -9.99
C GLY A 246 16.83 -14.07 -8.81
N PHE A 247 17.37 -12.99 -8.27
CA PHE A 247 16.87 -12.31 -7.06
C PHE A 247 15.37 -12.01 -7.14
N HIS A 248 14.93 -11.37 -8.23
CA HIS A 248 13.52 -11.03 -8.40
C HIS A 248 12.60 -12.24 -8.54
N ALA A 249 13.06 -13.31 -9.20
CA ALA A 249 12.28 -14.54 -9.29
C ALA A 249 12.12 -15.23 -7.93
N ALA A 250 13.14 -15.18 -7.09
CA ALA A 250 13.06 -15.69 -5.72
C ALA A 250 12.08 -14.88 -4.86
N LEU A 251 12.10 -13.55 -4.96
CA LEU A 251 11.13 -12.69 -4.29
C LEU A 251 9.70 -12.96 -4.76
N ASP A 252 9.48 -13.05 -6.06
CA ASP A 252 8.16 -13.32 -6.64
C ASP A 252 7.60 -14.65 -6.12
N LYS A 253 8.42 -15.69 -6.07
CA LYS A 253 8.01 -17.00 -5.54
C LYS A 253 7.55 -16.91 -4.08
N VAL A 254 8.22 -16.12 -3.27
CA VAL A 254 7.81 -15.89 -1.87
C VAL A 254 6.53 -15.08 -1.81
N LEU A 255 6.46 -13.95 -2.53
CA LEU A 255 5.26 -13.11 -2.57
C LEU A 255 4.03 -13.88 -3.07
N ASP A 256 4.17 -14.70 -4.11
CA ASP A 256 3.08 -15.53 -4.65
C ASP A 256 2.46 -16.42 -3.56
N LYS A 257 3.28 -17.04 -2.72
CA LYS A 257 2.83 -17.88 -1.60
C LYS A 257 1.92 -17.10 -0.63
N TYR A 258 2.36 -15.92 -0.19
CA TYR A 258 1.60 -15.11 0.78
C TYR A 258 0.37 -14.45 0.14
N LEU A 259 0.50 -13.99 -1.10
CA LEU A 259 -0.59 -13.34 -1.82
C LEU A 259 -1.69 -14.31 -2.25
N THR A 260 -1.37 -15.56 -2.58
CA THR A 260 -2.38 -16.55 -2.98
C THR A 260 -3.45 -16.69 -1.91
N THR A 261 -3.07 -16.95 -0.66
CA THR A 261 -4.02 -17.03 0.45
C THR A 261 -4.77 -15.72 0.64
N ARG A 262 -4.03 -14.60 0.64
CA ARG A 262 -4.66 -13.29 0.88
C ARG A 262 -5.68 -12.90 -0.18
N MET A 263 -5.39 -13.14 -1.46
CA MET A 263 -6.30 -12.82 -2.55
C MET A 263 -7.56 -13.71 -2.55
N GLN A 264 -7.45 -14.96 -2.07
CA GLN A 264 -8.61 -15.83 -1.85
C GLN A 264 -9.52 -15.29 -0.75
N GLU A 265 -8.95 -14.85 0.38
CA GLU A 265 -9.70 -14.22 1.48
C GLU A 265 -10.41 -12.94 1.01
N LEU A 266 -9.77 -12.17 0.14
CA LEU A 266 -10.28 -10.91 -0.39
C LEU A 266 -11.26 -11.08 -1.56
N ALA A 267 -11.53 -12.29 -2.05
CA ALA A 267 -12.33 -12.50 -3.25
C ALA A 267 -13.68 -11.74 -3.27
N PRO A 268 -14.50 -11.74 -2.20
CA PRO A 268 -15.74 -10.97 -2.17
C PRO A 268 -15.50 -9.45 -2.29
N GLN A 269 -14.48 -8.94 -1.61
CA GLN A 269 -14.11 -7.52 -1.65
C GLN A 269 -13.59 -7.12 -3.03
N ILE A 270 -12.78 -7.98 -3.66
CA ILE A 270 -12.27 -7.78 -5.03
C ILE A 270 -13.42 -7.65 -6.02
N ALA A 271 -14.43 -8.52 -5.91
CA ALA A 271 -15.61 -8.46 -6.76
C ALA A 271 -16.36 -7.12 -6.60
N LYS A 272 -16.55 -6.67 -5.36
CA LYS A 272 -17.17 -5.37 -5.06
C LYS A 272 -16.35 -4.20 -5.60
N VAL A 273 -15.03 -4.20 -5.43
CA VAL A 273 -14.14 -3.15 -5.95
C VAL A 273 -14.16 -3.09 -7.47
N LYS A 274 -14.19 -4.24 -8.16
CA LYS A 274 -14.33 -4.27 -9.63
C LYS A 274 -15.62 -3.60 -10.10
N GLU A 275 -16.72 -3.84 -9.42
CA GLU A 275 -18.01 -3.20 -9.75
C GLU A 275 -17.98 -1.70 -9.51
N ILE A 276 -17.44 -1.26 -8.37
CA ILE A 276 -17.27 0.17 -8.06
C ILE A 276 -16.42 0.85 -9.14
N ARG A 277 -15.28 0.25 -9.52
CA ARG A 277 -14.39 0.82 -10.55
C ARG A 277 -15.03 0.88 -11.92
N ARG A 278 -15.83 -0.13 -12.28
CA ARG A 278 -16.59 -0.12 -13.54
C ARG A 278 -17.53 1.08 -13.59
N THR A 279 -18.27 1.32 -12.51
CA THR A 279 -19.18 2.48 -12.38
C THR A 279 -18.40 3.79 -12.39
N ALA A 280 -17.29 3.86 -11.64
CA ALA A 280 -16.45 5.05 -11.59
C ALA A 280 -15.88 5.43 -12.96
N ASN A 281 -15.44 4.45 -13.75
CA ASN A 281 -14.94 4.67 -15.10
C ASN A 281 -16.02 5.16 -16.05
N ALA A 282 -17.25 4.64 -15.96
CA ALA A 282 -18.38 5.12 -16.75
C ALA A 282 -18.72 6.59 -16.39
N ASN A 283 -18.73 6.92 -15.10
CA ASN A 283 -19.00 8.29 -14.64
C ASN A 283 -17.90 9.27 -15.07
N ALA A 284 -16.62 8.85 -14.98
CA ALA A 284 -15.49 9.65 -15.43
C ALA A 284 -15.54 9.93 -16.94
N ALA A 285 -15.88 8.92 -17.74
CA ALA A 285 -16.05 9.09 -19.19
C ALA A 285 -17.18 10.04 -19.53
N ALA A 286 -18.33 9.95 -18.83
CA ALA A 286 -19.46 10.87 -19.01
C ALA A 286 -19.08 12.32 -18.65
N LEU A 287 -18.27 12.53 -17.62
CA LEU A 287 -17.77 13.85 -17.25
C LEU A 287 -16.87 14.44 -18.33
N GLY A 288 -16.00 13.64 -18.96
CA GLY A 288 -15.13 14.07 -20.06
C GLY A 288 -15.91 14.45 -21.33
N GLY A 289 -16.98 13.72 -21.65
CA GLY A 289 -17.82 13.97 -22.82
C GLY A 289 -18.64 15.26 -22.80
N THR A 290 -18.85 15.84 -21.62
CA THR A 290 -19.59 17.13 -21.47
C THR A 290 -18.73 18.37 -21.74
N ALA A 291 -17.42 18.20 -21.91
CA ALA A 291 -16.48 19.32 -22.16
C ALA A 291 -16.37 19.73 -23.63
N SER A 292 -17.00 18.99 -24.56
CA SER A 292 -16.88 19.18 -26.02
C SER A 292 -18.15 19.82 -26.67
N LYS A 293 -19.00 20.49 -25.90
CA LYS A 293 -20.17 21.20 -26.45
C LYS A 293 -20.10 22.69 -26.17
#